data_401cc68effaac46593928bfa0610eb10
#
_entry.id   401cc68effaac46593928bfa0610eb10
#
_cell.length_a   1.000
_cell.length_b   1.000
_cell.length_c   1.000
_cell.angle_alpha   90.00
_cell.angle_beta   90.00
_cell.angle_gamma   90.00
#
_symmetry.space_group_name_H-M   'P 1'
#
loop_
_entity.id
_entity.type
_entity.pdbx_description
1 polymer ?
#
loop_
_entity_poly.entity_id
_entity_poly.type
_entity_poly.pdbx_seq_one_letter_code
_entity_poly.pdbx_strand_id
1 'polypeptide(L)'
;MHFKGHGDIKIAADVWGSNNQELVILLHGGGQTRHAWGDTGKKLAEAGYHSVALDLRGHGDSEWDTDGDYSIRAYKDDLVSIINEIGKPARLVGASLGGMASLALAGDEINSDLCTALIMVDIGIYPDPVGSDRIVSFMLSGEKGFDSLEDAAKSISDYLPHRKKPKDLEGLKKNLRLKDDGRYYWHWDPRFIRRRPGSRDRGHFDLQLKAAEK
;
A
#
# COMPACT_ATOMS: atom_id res chain seq x y z
N MET A 1 -6.58 7.34 12.51
CA MET A 1 -7.04 8.68 12.06
C MET A 1 -7.23 8.69 10.54
N HIS A 2 -7.56 9.84 9.92
CA HIS A 2 -7.69 9.95 8.47
C HIS A 2 -7.02 11.21 7.98
N PHE A 3 -6.43 11.12 6.78
CA PHE A 3 -5.90 12.25 6.00
C PHE A 3 -6.71 12.42 4.72
N LYS A 4 -6.55 13.56 4.07
CA LYS A 4 -7.09 13.82 2.74
C LYS A 4 -6.05 13.49 1.67
N GLY A 5 -6.34 12.48 0.84
CA GLY A 5 -5.59 12.21 -0.37
C GLY A 5 -5.99 13.15 -1.51
N HIS A 6 -5.40 12.93 -2.67
CA HIS A 6 -5.72 13.70 -3.88
C HIS A 6 -7.19 13.52 -4.29
N GLY A 7 -7.87 14.64 -4.59
CA GLY A 7 -9.30 14.63 -4.88
C GLY A 7 -10.18 14.46 -3.63
N ASP A 8 -9.65 14.81 -2.45
CA ASP A 8 -10.31 14.71 -1.14
C ASP A 8 -10.65 13.27 -0.70
N ILE A 9 -10.09 12.25 -1.36
CA ILE A 9 -10.29 10.84 -0.96
C ILE A 9 -9.79 10.63 0.47
N LYS A 10 -10.57 9.92 1.27
CA LYS A 10 -10.25 9.69 2.67
C LYS A 10 -9.28 8.54 2.83
N ILE A 11 -8.10 8.80 3.39
CA ILE A 11 -7.02 7.85 3.62
C ILE A 11 -6.89 7.53 5.10
N ALA A 12 -7.11 6.27 5.46
CA ALA A 12 -7.00 5.79 6.84
C ALA A 12 -5.53 5.59 7.24
N ALA A 13 -5.22 5.93 8.49
CA ALA A 13 -3.87 5.84 9.03
C ALA A 13 -3.84 5.43 10.49
N ASP A 14 -2.78 4.70 10.87
CA ASP A 14 -2.33 4.55 12.24
C ASP A 14 -1.10 5.44 12.46
N VAL A 15 -1.05 6.13 13.59
CA VAL A 15 -0.03 7.13 13.90
C VAL A 15 0.58 6.87 15.26
N TRP A 16 1.91 6.97 15.34
CA TRP A 16 2.67 6.83 16.58
C TRP A 16 3.76 7.91 16.66
N GLY A 17 4.17 8.24 17.87
CA GLY A 17 5.14 9.29 18.13
C GLY A 17 4.53 10.69 18.13
N SER A 18 5.37 11.70 18.17
CA SER A 18 4.97 13.11 18.28
C SER A 18 5.20 13.85 16.95
N ASN A 19 4.28 14.74 16.60
CA ASN A 19 4.35 15.49 15.34
C ASN A 19 5.58 16.43 15.23
N ASN A 20 6.26 16.75 16.31
CA ASN A 20 7.51 17.52 16.27
C ASN A 20 8.75 16.70 15.90
N GLN A 21 8.63 15.37 15.80
CA GLN A 21 9.70 14.46 15.41
C GLN A 21 9.79 14.31 13.90
N GLU A 22 10.90 13.74 13.38
CA GLU A 22 11.06 13.44 11.97
C GLU A 22 10.00 12.45 11.48
N LEU A 23 9.39 12.74 10.33
CA LEU A 23 8.29 11.97 9.78
C LEU A 23 8.78 10.74 9.01
N VAL A 24 8.19 9.58 9.32
CA VAL A 24 8.33 8.35 8.54
C VAL A 24 6.93 7.89 8.10
N ILE A 25 6.72 7.78 6.80
CA ILE A 25 5.47 7.23 6.25
C ILE A 25 5.71 5.80 5.77
N LEU A 26 4.85 4.88 6.21
CA LEU A 26 4.91 3.45 5.96
C LEU A 26 3.77 3.06 5.01
N LEU A 27 4.12 2.50 3.85
CA LEU A 27 3.18 2.15 2.78
C LEU A 27 3.22 0.65 2.50
N HIS A 28 2.08 0.02 2.58
CA HIS A 28 1.94 -1.43 2.37
C HIS A 28 1.97 -1.84 0.90
N GLY A 29 2.15 -3.12 0.63
CA GLY A 29 2.05 -3.73 -0.70
C GLY A 29 0.59 -3.91 -1.15
N GLY A 30 0.39 -4.10 -2.45
CA GLY A 30 -0.93 -4.38 -3.00
C GLY A 30 -1.62 -5.55 -2.30
N GLY A 31 -2.90 -5.39 -1.96
CA GLY A 31 -3.69 -6.40 -1.25
C GLY A 31 -3.44 -6.49 0.25
N GLN A 32 -2.59 -5.64 0.81
CA GLN A 32 -2.34 -5.54 2.25
C GLN A 32 -3.08 -4.34 2.86
N THR A 33 -2.84 -4.08 4.14
CA THR A 33 -3.36 -2.94 4.89
C THR A 33 -2.26 -2.34 5.77
N ARG A 34 -2.48 -1.12 6.32
CA ARG A 34 -1.58 -0.43 7.25
C ARG A 34 -1.14 -1.29 8.44
N HIS A 35 -1.93 -2.29 8.79
CA HIS A 35 -1.60 -3.21 9.89
C HIS A 35 -0.33 -4.05 9.65
N ALA A 36 0.13 -4.18 8.38
CA ALA A 36 1.40 -4.82 8.07
C ALA A 36 2.59 -4.11 8.74
N TRP A 37 2.43 -2.82 9.04
CA TRP A 37 3.47 -1.96 9.60
C TRP A 37 3.32 -1.67 11.10
N GLY A 38 2.28 -2.21 11.77
CA GLY A 38 1.94 -1.84 13.14
C GLY A 38 3.10 -1.93 14.15
N ASP A 39 3.84 -3.04 14.13
CA ASP A 39 5.00 -3.22 15.03
C ASP A 39 6.19 -2.33 14.63
N THR A 40 6.42 -2.15 13.32
CA THR A 40 7.45 -1.25 12.81
C THR A 40 7.16 0.20 13.19
N GLY A 41 5.91 0.65 13.03
CA GLY A 41 5.49 2.00 13.39
C GLY A 41 5.70 2.30 14.88
N LYS A 42 5.34 1.36 15.76
CA LYS A 42 5.58 1.48 17.20
C LYS A 42 7.07 1.60 17.54
N LYS A 43 7.91 0.73 16.97
CA LYS A 43 9.36 0.76 17.19
C LYS A 43 10.02 2.03 16.67
N LEU A 44 9.55 2.57 15.55
CA LEU A 44 10.02 3.86 15.04
C LEU A 44 9.66 4.99 16.02
N ALA A 45 8.46 4.99 16.57
CA ALA A 45 8.06 5.97 17.58
C ALA A 45 8.90 5.87 18.86
N GLU A 46 9.20 4.66 19.33
CA GLU A 46 10.11 4.41 20.45
C GLU A 46 11.54 4.90 20.15
N ALA A 47 11.94 4.88 18.87
CA ALA A 47 13.22 5.41 18.40
C ALA A 47 13.21 6.93 18.14
N GLY A 48 12.11 7.63 18.44
CA GLY A 48 12.02 9.08 18.36
C GLY A 48 11.53 9.60 17.00
N TYR A 49 10.83 8.80 16.20
CA TYR A 49 10.20 9.23 14.94
C TYR A 49 8.70 9.45 15.10
N HIS A 50 8.15 10.36 14.29
CA HIS A 50 6.72 10.43 14.03
C HIS A 50 6.41 9.46 12.88
N SER A 51 5.81 8.32 13.18
CA SER A 51 5.52 7.28 12.17
C SER A 51 4.04 7.23 11.83
N VAL A 52 3.74 7.13 10.54
CA VAL A 52 2.40 7.10 9.97
C VAL A 52 2.29 5.91 9.01
N ALA A 53 1.47 4.92 9.35
CA ALA A 53 1.18 3.80 8.45
C ALA A 53 -0.17 4.04 7.75
N LEU A 54 -0.17 4.04 6.42
CA LEU A 54 -1.34 4.34 5.59
C LEU A 54 -2.00 3.06 5.08
N ASP A 55 -3.34 3.04 5.05
CA ASP A 55 -4.04 2.23 4.05
C ASP A 55 -4.02 3.01 2.73
N LEU A 56 -3.43 2.46 1.68
CA LEU A 56 -3.44 3.10 0.37
C LEU A 56 -4.88 3.20 -0.18
N ARG A 57 -5.18 4.19 -1.06
CA ARG A 57 -6.50 4.28 -1.71
C ARG A 57 -6.97 2.91 -2.20
N GLY A 58 -8.25 2.61 -2.02
CA GLY A 58 -8.83 1.33 -2.43
C GLY A 58 -8.46 0.15 -1.55
N HIS A 59 -7.75 0.35 -0.43
CA HIS A 59 -7.35 -0.71 0.50
C HIS A 59 -7.78 -0.38 1.94
N GLY A 60 -7.99 -1.42 2.73
CA GLY A 60 -8.27 -1.30 4.16
C GLY A 60 -9.48 -0.41 4.45
N ASP A 61 -9.32 0.53 5.38
CA ASP A 61 -10.35 1.47 5.78
C ASP A 61 -10.30 2.79 4.99
N SER A 62 -9.42 2.89 3.98
CA SER A 62 -9.40 4.01 3.04
C SER A 62 -10.53 3.91 2.02
N GLU A 63 -10.98 5.06 1.52
CA GLU A 63 -12.02 5.10 0.50
C GLU A 63 -11.56 4.47 -0.81
N TRP A 64 -12.53 3.95 -1.53
CA TRP A 64 -12.37 3.45 -2.88
C TRP A 64 -12.58 4.62 -3.85
N ASP A 65 -11.69 4.73 -4.83
CA ASP A 65 -11.82 5.75 -5.85
C ASP A 65 -13.10 5.54 -6.69
N THR A 66 -13.88 6.59 -6.90
CA THR A 66 -15.17 6.51 -7.61
C THR A 66 -15.00 6.07 -9.06
N ASP A 67 -13.92 6.54 -9.71
CA ASP A 67 -13.61 6.25 -11.11
C ASP A 67 -12.70 5.03 -11.27
N GLY A 68 -12.22 4.48 -10.14
CA GLY A 68 -11.30 3.33 -10.11
C GLY A 68 -9.89 3.70 -10.55
N ASP A 69 -9.44 4.93 -10.29
CA ASP A 69 -8.06 5.33 -10.55
C ASP A 69 -7.13 4.83 -9.45
N TYR A 70 -6.47 3.73 -9.76
CA TYR A 70 -5.43 3.08 -8.98
C TYR A 70 -4.09 3.10 -9.70
N SER A 71 -3.84 4.17 -10.49
CA SER A 71 -2.56 4.42 -11.12
C SER A 71 -1.49 4.77 -10.07
N ILE A 72 -0.23 4.51 -10.38
CA ILE A 72 0.87 4.92 -9.50
C ILE A 72 0.90 6.44 -9.32
N ARG A 73 0.48 7.18 -10.33
CA ARG A 73 0.31 8.63 -10.23
C ARG A 73 -0.71 9.00 -9.14
N ALA A 74 -1.86 8.34 -9.10
CA ALA A 74 -2.88 8.61 -8.09
C ALA A 74 -2.37 8.32 -6.67
N TYR A 75 -1.65 7.22 -6.46
CA TYR A 75 -0.99 6.92 -5.18
C TYR A 75 0.08 7.96 -4.80
N LYS A 76 0.89 8.41 -5.76
CA LYS A 76 1.87 9.46 -5.56
C LYS A 76 1.19 10.78 -5.16
N ASP A 77 0.13 11.16 -5.86
CA ASP A 77 -0.61 12.39 -5.60
C ASP A 77 -1.30 12.38 -4.22
N ASP A 78 -1.73 11.20 -3.73
CA ASP A 78 -2.16 11.03 -2.34
C ASP A 78 -1.05 11.34 -1.36
N LEU A 79 0.16 10.80 -1.60
CA LEU A 79 1.32 11.07 -0.73
C LEU A 79 1.65 12.55 -0.66
N VAL A 80 1.64 13.24 -1.81
CA VAL A 80 1.84 14.69 -1.87
C VAL A 80 0.83 15.41 -0.98
N SER A 81 -0.46 15.06 -1.10
CA SER A 81 -1.53 15.68 -0.32
C SER A 81 -1.35 15.45 1.18
N ILE A 82 -1.05 14.21 1.58
CA ILE A 82 -0.89 13.82 2.99
C ILE A 82 0.35 14.49 3.61
N ILE A 83 1.48 14.51 2.89
CA ILE A 83 2.71 15.12 3.40
C ILE A 83 2.52 16.63 3.58
N ASN A 84 1.82 17.28 2.65
CA ASN A 84 1.48 18.70 2.76
C ASN A 84 0.51 18.97 3.93
N GLU A 85 -0.48 18.08 4.17
CA GLU A 85 -1.39 18.19 5.33
C GLU A 85 -0.61 18.05 6.66
N ILE A 86 0.38 17.15 6.73
CA ILE A 86 1.24 16.99 7.91
C ILE A 86 2.21 18.19 8.06
N GLY A 87 2.57 18.85 6.95
CA GLY A 87 3.34 20.09 6.92
C GLY A 87 4.86 19.94 7.03
N LYS A 88 5.42 18.76 6.73
CA LYS A 88 6.87 18.52 6.73
C LYS A 88 7.24 17.34 5.84
N PRO A 89 8.45 17.37 5.21
CA PRO A 89 8.92 16.27 4.38
C PRO A 89 9.06 14.97 5.17
N ALA A 90 9.00 13.84 4.45
CA ALA A 90 8.95 12.49 5.03
C ALA A 90 10.09 11.59 4.54
N ARG A 91 10.53 10.67 5.40
CA ARG A 91 11.18 9.44 4.99
C ARG A 91 10.10 8.44 4.58
N LEU A 92 10.22 7.85 3.40
CA LEU A 92 9.24 6.91 2.87
C LEU A 92 9.77 5.47 2.97
N VAL A 93 8.96 4.60 3.52
CA VAL A 93 9.22 3.15 3.58
C VAL A 93 8.07 2.45 2.88
N GLY A 94 8.31 1.91 1.71
CA GLY A 94 7.26 1.33 0.88
C GLY A 94 7.56 -0.10 0.45
N ALA A 95 6.58 -1.00 0.68
CA ALA A 95 6.63 -2.36 0.18
C ALA A 95 5.91 -2.46 -1.16
N SER A 96 6.50 -3.12 -2.16
CA SER A 96 5.89 -3.39 -3.46
C SER A 96 5.13 -2.16 -4.02
N LEU A 97 3.79 -2.15 -4.06
CA LEU A 97 2.96 -1.02 -4.50
C LEU A 97 3.32 0.29 -3.78
N GLY A 98 3.46 0.25 -2.45
CA GLY A 98 3.87 1.40 -1.65
C GLY A 98 5.28 1.88 -2.00
N GLY A 99 6.19 0.96 -2.34
CA GLY A 99 7.53 1.27 -2.84
C GLY A 99 7.48 1.99 -4.19
N MET A 100 6.62 1.53 -5.10
CA MET A 100 6.42 2.15 -6.41
C MET A 100 5.86 3.58 -6.30
N ALA A 101 4.86 3.78 -5.44
CA ALA A 101 4.30 5.11 -5.18
C ALA A 101 5.34 6.07 -4.58
N SER A 102 6.12 5.57 -3.62
CA SER A 102 7.19 6.33 -2.98
C SER A 102 8.32 6.71 -3.96
N LEU A 103 8.70 5.77 -4.83
CA LEU A 103 9.71 6.01 -5.86
C LEU A 103 9.22 7.05 -6.88
N ALA A 104 7.93 7.00 -7.25
CA ALA A 104 7.34 8.00 -8.14
C ALA A 104 7.38 9.41 -7.52
N LEU A 105 7.18 9.55 -6.19
CA LEU A 105 7.32 10.82 -5.51
C LEU A 105 8.78 11.28 -5.46
N ALA A 106 9.71 10.40 -5.14
CA ALA A 106 11.13 10.72 -5.10
C ALA A 106 11.68 11.20 -6.47
N GLY A 107 11.10 10.70 -7.57
CA GLY A 107 11.45 11.10 -8.95
C GLY A 107 10.62 12.28 -9.50
N ASP A 108 9.63 12.76 -8.76
CA ASP A 108 8.78 13.88 -9.21
C ASP A 108 9.59 15.19 -9.32
N GLU A 109 9.46 15.91 -10.42
CA GLU A 109 10.22 17.13 -10.66
C GLU A 109 9.82 18.29 -9.74
N ILE A 110 8.55 18.29 -9.30
CA ILE A 110 7.98 19.40 -8.51
C ILE A 110 8.01 19.09 -7.02
N ASN A 111 7.74 17.82 -6.65
CA ASN A 111 7.45 17.44 -5.26
C ASN A 111 8.52 16.53 -4.65
N SER A 112 9.65 16.28 -5.33
CA SER A 112 10.68 15.37 -4.82
C SER A 112 11.25 15.80 -3.46
N ASP A 113 11.24 17.10 -3.15
CA ASP A 113 11.69 17.64 -1.86
C ASP A 113 10.84 17.17 -0.66
N LEU A 114 9.63 16.68 -0.92
CA LEU A 114 8.79 16.05 0.09
C LEU A 114 9.30 14.67 0.54
N CYS A 115 10.22 14.05 -0.22
CA CYS A 115 10.85 12.77 0.08
C CYS A 115 12.31 12.99 0.49
N THR A 116 12.62 12.88 1.79
CA THR A 116 13.99 13.07 2.30
C THR A 116 14.82 11.79 2.32
N ALA A 117 14.19 10.64 2.28
CA ALA A 117 14.81 9.32 2.14
C ALA A 117 13.78 8.30 1.66
N LEU A 118 14.24 7.30 0.92
CA LEU A 118 13.41 6.22 0.40
C LEU A 118 13.99 4.86 0.77
N ILE A 119 13.16 4.01 1.38
CA ILE A 119 13.44 2.59 1.60
C ILE A 119 12.40 1.77 0.83
N MET A 120 12.86 1.00 -0.14
CA MET A 120 12.05 0.08 -0.92
C MET A 120 12.17 -1.34 -0.34
N VAL A 121 11.03 -1.94 -0.02
CA VAL A 121 10.97 -3.28 0.57
C VAL A 121 10.37 -4.26 -0.42
N ASP A 122 11.14 -5.29 -0.76
CA ASP A 122 10.74 -6.40 -1.62
C ASP A 122 10.19 -5.96 -3.00
N ILE A 123 10.84 -4.95 -3.58
CA ILE A 123 10.54 -4.45 -4.94
C ILE A 123 11.78 -3.82 -5.56
N GLY A 124 12.02 -4.10 -6.82
CA GLY A 124 13.01 -3.43 -7.67
C GLY A 124 12.34 -2.44 -8.63
N ILE A 125 13.15 -1.60 -9.27
CA ILE A 125 12.70 -0.65 -10.29
C ILE A 125 12.06 -1.40 -11.48
N TYR A 126 12.56 -2.60 -11.77
CA TYR A 126 12.09 -3.49 -12.84
C TYR A 126 11.45 -4.74 -12.22
N PRO A 127 10.13 -4.74 -11.94
CA PRO A 127 9.47 -5.92 -11.42
C PRO A 127 9.46 -7.06 -12.46
N ASP A 128 9.69 -8.28 -12.00
CA ASP A 128 9.58 -9.46 -12.85
C ASP A 128 8.12 -9.65 -13.32
N PRO A 129 7.89 -9.73 -14.66
CA PRO A 129 6.53 -9.90 -15.19
C PRO A 129 5.89 -11.21 -14.73
N VAL A 130 6.64 -12.32 -14.65
CA VAL A 130 6.12 -13.62 -14.25
C VAL A 130 5.70 -13.62 -12.78
N GLY A 131 6.50 -13.00 -11.92
CA GLY A 131 6.16 -12.79 -10.51
C GLY A 131 4.92 -11.91 -10.35
N SER A 132 4.82 -10.85 -11.16
CA SER A 132 3.67 -9.96 -11.16
C SER A 132 2.37 -10.67 -11.57
N ASP A 133 2.41 -11.49 -12.63
CA ASP A 133 1.24 -12.26 -13.10
C ASP A 133 0.79 -13.30 -12.05
N ARG A 134 1.74 -13.90 -11.34
CA ARG A 134 1.44 -14.83 -10.24
C ARG A 134 0.72 -14.12 -9.09
N ILE A 135 1.15 -12.92 -8.72
CA ILE A 135 0.50 -12.09 -7.69
C ILE A 135 -0.93 -11.76 -8.11
N VAL A 136 -1.11 -11.25 -9.35
CA VAL A 136 -2.43 -10.91 -9.89
C VAL A 136 -3.36 -12.12 -9.90
N SER A 137 -2.87 -13.28 -10.34
CA SER A 137 -3.65 -14.53 -10.36
C SER A 137 -4.10 -14.95 -8.95
N PHE A 138 -3.21 -14.85 -7.96
CA PHE A 138 -3.57 -15.11 -6.56
C PHE A 138 -4.64 -14.13 -6.06
N MET A 139 -4.49 -12.85 -6.33
CA MET A 139 -5.46 -11.84 -5.89
C MET A 139 -6.84 -12.05 -6.52
N LEU A 140 -6.90 -12.39 -7.81
CA LEU A 140 -8.14 -12.71 -8.52
C LEU A 140 -8.82 -13.98 -8.00
N SER A 141 -8.07 -14.97 -7.49
CA SER A 141 -8.65 -16.21 -6.97
C SER A 141 -9.59 -15.99 -5.79
N GLY A 142 -9.42 -14.93 -5.03
CA GLY A 142 -10.29 -14.54 -3.91
C GLY A 142 -11.45 -13.60 -4.26
N GLU A 143 -11.67 -13.30 -5.53
CA GLU A 143 -12.67 -12.31 -5.96
C GLU A 143 -14.13 -12.72 -5.61
N LYS A 144 -14.42 -14.02 -5.63
CA LYS A 144 -15.74 -14.55 -5.25
C LYS A 144 -15.96 -14.66 -3.74
N GLY A 145 -14.97 -14.25 -2.95
CA GLY A 145 -14.96 -14.40 -1.50
C GLY A 145 -14.65 -15.84 -1.06
N PHE A 146 -14.44 -15.99 0.25
CA PHE A 146 -14.15 -17.24 0.93
C PHE A 146 -15.30 -17.58 1.87
N ASP A 147 -15.63 -18.86 2.01
CA ASP A 147 -16.70 -19.30 2.91
C ASP A 147 -16.25 -19.25 4.38
N SER A 148 -14.94 -19.28 4.63
CA SER A 148 -14.34 -19.25 5.97
C SER A 148 -12.97 -18.56 5.98
N LEU A 149 -12.46 -18.24 7.17
CA LEU A 149 -11.09 -17.78 7.37
C LEU A 149 -10.08 -18.89 7.02
N GLU A 150 -10.45 -20.13 7.24
CA GLU A 150 -9.67 -21.33 6.90
C GLU A 150 -9.46 -21.43 5.39
N ASP A 151 -10.49 -21.16 4.57
CA ASP A 151 -10.38 -21.16 3.10
C ASP A 151 -9.48 -20.02 2.61
N ALA A 152 -9.60 -18.84 3.20
CA ALA A 152 -8.69 -17.73 2.92
C ALA A 152 -7.24 -18.08 3.30
N ALA A 153 -7.02 -18.68 4.48
CA ALA A 153 -5.72 -19.13 4.93
C ALA A 153 -5.13 -20.21 4.02
N LYS A 154 -5.97 -21.12 3.53
CA LYS A 154 -5.57 -22.14 2.57
C LYS A 154 -5.10 -21.50 1.25
N SER A 155 -5.87 -20.57 0.70
CA SER A 155 -5.50 -19.86 -0.52
C SER A 155 -4.14 -19.15 -0.38
N ILE A 156 -3.88 -18.50 0.76
CA ILE A 156 -2.59 -17.86 1.05
C ILE A 156 -1.47 -18.92 1.15
N SER A 157 -1.74 -20.07 1.79
CA SER A 157 -0.73 -21.14 1.92
C SER A 157 -0.39 -21.78 0.58
N ASP A 158 -1.36 -21.94 -0.31
CA ASP A 158 -1.16 -22.48 -1.65
C ASP A 158 -0.31 -21.51 -2.51
N TYR A 159 -0.51 -20.19 -2.30
CA TYR A 159 0.31 -19.15 -2.95
C TYR A 159 1.74 -19.06 -2.38
N LEU A 160 1.88 -19.20 -1.05
CA LEU A 160 3.16 -19.11 -0.32
C LEU A 160 3.47 -20.40 0.43
N PRO A 161 3.78 -21.52 -0.28
CA PRO A 161 3.92 -22.85 0.34
C PRO A 161 5.07 -22.95 1.34
N HIS A 162 6.08 -22.08 1.23
CA HIS A 162 7.23 -22.05 2.14
C HIS A 162 6.98 -21.23 3.41
N ARG A 163 5.89 -20.48 3.48
CA ARG A 163 5.55 -19.66 4.66
C ARG A 163 4.88 -20.52 5.72
N LYS A 164 5.37 -20.44 6.95
CA LYS A 164 4.72 -21.10 8.09
C LYS A 164 3.30 -20.57 8.24
N LYS A 165 2.33 -21.50 8.34
CA LYS A 165 0.94 -21.15 8.63
C LYS A 165 0.85 -20.41 9.96
N PRO A 166 0.10 -19.32 10.06
CA PRO A 166 -0.13 -18.66 11.33
C PRO A 166 -0.86 -19.62 12.28
N LYS A 167 -0.52 -19.57 13.56
CA LYS A 167 -1.21 -20.38 14.60
C LYS A 167 -2.63 -19.89 14.87
N ASP A 168 -2.89 -18.62 14.58
CA ASP A 168 -4.15 -17.94 14.77
C ASP A 168 -4.58 -17.25 13.47
N LEU A 169 -5.82 -17.46 13.06
CA LEU A 169 -6.40 -16.89 11.85
C LEU A 169 -7.04 -15.50 12.09
N GLU A 170 -7.20 -15.08 13.34
CA GLU A 170 -7.79 -13.77 13.67
C GLU A 170 -7.05 -12.61 12.99
N GLY A 171 -5.73 -12.75 12.82
CA GLY A 171 -4.91 -11.79 12.09
C GLY A 171 -5.33 -11.58 10.62
N LEU A 172 -5.99 -12.56 9.99
CA LEU A 172 -6.48 -12.44 8.61
C LEU A 172 -7.65 -11.46 8.49
N LYS A 173 -8.44 -11.28 9.55
CA LYS A 173 -9.56 -10.32 9.58
C LYS A 173 -9.10 -8.88 9.29
N LYS A 174 -7.82 -8.57 9.50
CA LYS A 174 -7.24 -7.26 9.14
C LYS A 174 -7.19 -7.02 7.63
N ASN A 175 -7.14 -8.09 6.83
CA ASN A 175 -7.08 -8.05 5.38
C ASN A 175 -8.36 -8.55 4.71
N LEU A 176 -9.37 -8.90 5.49
CA LEU A 176 -10.65 -9.44 5.01
C LEU A 176 -11.83 -8.65 5.57
N ARG A 177 -12.91 -8.64 4.83
CA ARG A 177 -14.22 -8.12 5.25
C ARG A 177 -15.27 -9.21 5.13
N LEU A 178 -15.98 -9.48 6.23
CA LEU A 178 -17.22 -10.27 6.20
C LEU A 178 -18.33 -9.40 5.62
N LYS A 179 -19.00 -9.87 4.57
CA LYS A 179 -20.14 -9.20 3.94
C LYS A 179 -21.46 -9.85 4.35
N ASP A 180 -22.57 -9.21 3.99
CA ASP A 180 -23.94 -9.62 4.35
C ASP A 180 -24.32 -11.00 3.80
N ASP A 181 -23.63 -11.48 2.75
CA ASP A 181 -23.78 -12.84 2.20
C ASP A 181 -23.08 -13.93 3.04
N GLY A 182 -22.45 -13.54 4.16
CA GLY A 182 -21.75 -14.44 5.07
C GLY A 182 -20.35 -14.85 4.58
N ARG A 183 -19.85 -14.29 3.50
CA ARG A 183 -18.53 -14.61 2.94
C ARG A 183 -17.48 -13.56 3.31
N TYR A 184 -16.23 -13.98 3.35
CA TYR A 184 -15.08 -13.13 3.58
C TYR A 184 -14.48 -12.68 2.25
N TYR A 185 -14.32 -11.38 2.06
CA TYR A 185 -13.71 -10.77 0.88
C TYR A 185 -12.43 -10.08 1.25
N TRP A 186 -11.50 -10.02 0.30
CA TRP A 186 -10.33 -9.15 0.47
C TRP A 186 -10.75 -7.72 0.74
N HIS A 187 -10.02 -7.05 1.62
CA HIS A 187 -10.31 -5.68 2.06
C HIS A 187 -9.68 -4.64 1.12
N TRP A 188 -9.92 -4.79 -0.17
CA TRP A 188 -9.51 -3.85 -1.21
C TRP A 188 -10.49 -3.89 -2.39
N ASP A 189 -10.47 -2.80 -3.21
CA ASP A 189 -11.34 -2.68 -4.39
C ASP A 189 -10.88 -3.63 -5.50
N PRO A 190 -11.73 -4.54 -6.00
CA PRO A 190 -11.38 -5.44 -7.09
C PRO A 190 -10.92 -4.73 -8.37
N ARG A 191 -11.35 -3.47 -8.58
CA ARG A 191 -10.92 -2.66 -9.74
C ARG A 191 -9.43 -2.35 -9.72
N PHE A 192 -8.77 -2.39 -8.55
CA PHE A 192 -7.34 -2.22 -8.41
C PHE A 192 -6.53 -3.21 -9.26
N ILE A 193 -6.98 -4.47 -9.38
CA ILE A 193 -6.29 -5.51 -10.14
C ILE A 193 -6.73 -5.54 -11.59
N ARG A 194 -7.99 -5.18 -11.87
CA ARG A 194 -8.58 -5.18 -13.21
C ARG A 194 -8.10 -4.01 -14.05
N ARG A 195 -6.78 -3.77 -14.09
CA ARG A 195 -6.19 -2.72 -14.93
C ARG A 195 -6.63 -2.92 -16.37
N ARG A 196 -7.06 -1.84 -17.04
CA ARG A 196 -7.34 -1.86 -18.47
C ARG A 196 -6.09 -2.36 -19.21
N PRO A 197 -6.21 -3.35 -20.12
CA PRO A 197 -5.10 -3.76 -20.97
C PRO A 197 -4.56 -2.52 -21.70
N GLY A 198 -3.25 -2.29 -21.63
CA GLY A 198 -2.60 -1.14 -22.28
C GLY A 198 -2.31 0.07 -21.40
N SER A 199 -2.76 0.12 -20.15
CA SER A 199 -2.40 1.19 -19.20
C SER A 199 -1.02 0.97 -18.56
N ARG A 200 -0.01 0.57 -19.34
CA ARG A 200 1.38 0.77 -18.93
C ARG A 200 1.60 2.28 -18.99
N ASP A 201 1.46 2.92 -17.85
CA ASP A 201 1.79 4.32 -17.69
C ASP A 201 3.30 4.50 -17.90
N ARG A 202 3.70 4.79 -19.16
CA ARG A 202 5.10 5.01 -19.52
C ARG A 202 5.69 6.19 -18.76
N GLY A 203 4.87 7.20 -18.45
CA GLY A 203 5.30 8.35 -17.66
C GLY A 203 5.70 7.97 -16.23
N HIS A 204 5.10 6.91 -15.68
CA HIS A 204 5.51 6.35 -14.40
C HIS A 204 6.94 5.76 -14.42
N PHE A 205 7.30 5.06 -15.51
CA PHE A 205 8.63 4.48 -15.67
C PHE A 205 9.72 5.56 -15.75
N ASP A 206 9.42 6.67 -16.42
CA ASP A 206 10.36 7.81 -16.54
C ASP A 206 10.59 8.48 -15.17
N LEU A 207 9.55 8.58 -14.32
CA LEU A 207 9.68 9.09 -12.95
C LEU A 207 10.54 8.17 -12.07
N GLN A 208 10.42 6.86 -12.25
CA GLN A 208 11.24 5.89 -11.54
C GLN A 208 12.72 5.96 -11.92
N LEU A 209 13.01 6.11 -13.22
CA LEU A 209 14.38 6.29 -13.70
C LEU A 209 15.00 7.56 -13.16
N LYS A 210 14.30 8.68 -13.20
CA LYS A 210 14.76 9.96 -12.64
C LYS A 210 15.02 9.90 -11.13
N ALA A 211 14.24 9.10 -10.38
CA ALA A 211 14.49 8.88 -8.95
C ALA A 211 15.77 8.08 -8.69
N ALA A 212 16.08 7.12 -9.56
CA ALA A 212 17.28 6.29 -9.42
C ALA A 212 18.58 7.03 -9.79
N GLU A 213 18.50 8.17 -10.45
CA GLU A 213 19.63 9.03 -10.82
C GLU A 213 19.99 10.06 -9.73
N LYS A 214 19.15 10.24 -8.71
CA LYS A 214 19.34 11.11 -7.54
C LYS A 214 19.94 10.35 -6.36
#